data_f148d8d8eb16409c17be0d3cd6119a33
#
_entry.id   f148d8d8eb16409c17be0d3cd6119a33
#
_cell.length_a   1.000
_cell.length_b   1.000
_cell.length_c   1.000
_cell.angle_alpha   90.00
_cell.angle_beta   90.00
_cell.angle_gamma   90.00
#
_symmetry.space_group_name_H-M   'P 1'
#
loop_
_entity.id
_entity.type
_entity.pdbx_description
1 polymer ?
#
loop_
_entity_poly.entity_id
_entity_poly.type
_entity_poly.pdbx_seq_one_letter_code
_entity_poly.pdbx_strand_id
1 'polypeptide(L)'
;MIDILLSTYNGEEFLSDQLDSIFKQSYTDFNLLIRDDGSKDKTLEIIEEYKKKFPDKIQIIDNSGINLGSTNSFFELLHYSNAELVMFCDQDDVWKSDKLEIFMNFYNNSIIKKNQPILIHSAVEVVDSKLSPLTSLTDIFNKDKCGMEKTLKWQVFQNDVTGCTMMINSVLRGIINKIDFTDKLVIQHDWFIAQIAYLYGNKFYIPMQTIKYRQHSNNVLGAKQLNFIQRFKYKCKKGLSYPFYNQITKLLTCKIQTKPEIEALLNEFSALKEKNKIKRILWHITHNFFRDGNLLYKIYQIIVC
;
A
#
# COMPACT_ATOMS: atom_id res chain seq x y z
N MET A 1 13.40 14.80 -9.27
CA MET A 1 12.87 13.76 -10.18
C MET A 1 12.13 12.72 -9.38
N ILE A 2 10.97 12.26 -9.86
CA ILE A 2 10.11 11.23 -9.25
C ILE A 2 9.99 10.06 -10.23
N ASP A 3 10.12 8.83 -9.76
CA ASP A 3 9.70 7.65 -10.52
C ASP A 3 8.28 7.26 -10.09
N ILE A 4 7.35 7.17 -11.04
CA ILE A 4 6.00 6.68 -10.84
C ILE A 4 6.00 5.20 -11.23
N LEU A 5 5.60 4.33 -10.32
CA LEU A 5 5.50 2.89 -10.52
C LEU A 5 4.06 2.52 -10.83
N LEU A 6 3.79 2.05 -12.03
CA LEU A 6 2.48 1.62 -12.48
C LEU A 6 2.47 0.10 -12.70
N SER A 7 1.67 -0.60 -11.91
CA SER A 7 1.42 -2.03 -12.10
C SER A 7 0.08 -2.23 -12.79
N THR A 8 0.07 -3.01 -13.89
CA THR A 8 -1.14 -3.27 -14.69
C THR A 8 -1.47 -4.76 -14.76
N TYR A 9 -2.75 -5.08 -14.82
CA TYR A 9 -3.28 -6.42 -15.10
C TYR A 9 -4.74 -6.34 -15.56
N ASN A 10 -5.02 -6.66 -16.82
CA ASN A 10 -6.33 -6.59 -17.46
C ASN A 10 -7.04 -5.25 -17.17
N GLY A 11 -6.38 -4.14 -17.51
CA GLY A 11 -6.79 -2.79 -17.19
C GLY A 11 -7.33 -1.97 -18.37
N GLU A 12 -7.68 -2.60 -19.49
CA GLU A 12 -8.06 -1.91 -20.73
C GLU A 12 -9.16 -0.86 -20.54
N GLU A 13 -10.05 -1.07 -19.54
CA GLU A 13 -11.22 -0.21 -19.32
C GLU A 13 -10.84 1.18 -18.79
N PHE A 14 -9.79 1.29 -17.94
CA PHE A 14 -9.50 2.52 -17.20
C PHE A 14 -8.07 3.05 -17.38
N LEU A 15 -7.18 2.24 -17.96
CA LEU A 15 -5.76 2.56 -18.02
C LEU A 15 -5.48 3.86 -18.80
N SER A 16 -6.23 4.14 -19.86
CA SER A 16 -6.07 5.37 -20.63
C SER A 16 -6.37 6.62 -19.80
N ASP A 17 -7.45 6.60 -18.97
CA ASP A 17 -7.79 7.70 -18.07
C ASP A 17 -6.65 7.94 -17.07
N GLN A 18 -6.09 6.86 -16.50
CA GLN A 18 -5.00 6.95 -15.54
C GLN A 18 -3.73 7.52 -16.19
N LEU A 19 -3.32 7.02 -17.35
CA LEU A 19 -2.14 7.51 -18.08
C LEU A 19 -2.31 8.98 -18.46
N ASP A 20 -3.47 9.36 -19.00
CA ASP A 20 -3.80 10.75 -19.30
C ASP A 20 -3.64 11.66 -18.10
N SER A 21 -4.09 11.21 -16.92
CA SER A 21 -3.99 11.98 -15.68
C SER A 21 -2.55 12.18 -15.21
N ILE A 22 -1.66 11.20 -15.46
CA ILE A 22 -0.22 11.30 -15.17
C ILE A 22 0.44 12.32 -16.11
N PHE A 23 0.16 12.26 -17.41
CA PHE A 23 0.78 13.18 -18.38
C PHE A 23 0.19 14.60 -18.36
N LYS A 24 -0.91 14.83 -17.61
CA LYS A 24 -1.50 16.16 -17.34
C LYS A 24 -1.03 16.78 -16.01
N GLN A 25 -0.02 16.20 -15.34
CA GLN A 25 0.50 16.76 -14.10
C GLN A 25 1.20 18.10 -14.30
N SER A 26 0.99 19.07 -13.38
CA SER A 26 1.67 20.39 -13.39
C SER A 26 3.18 20.25 -13.15
N TYR A 27 3.60 19.29 -12.34
CA TYR A 27 5.00 18.95 -12.12
C TYR A 27 5.44 17.90 -13.13
N THR A 28 6.41 18.23 -13.98
CA THR A 28 6.80 17.42 -15.15
C THR A 28 8.10 16.63 -15.01
N ASP A 29 8.85 16.81 -13.91
CA ASP A 29 10.13 16.11 -13.68
C ASP A 29 9.89 14.72 -13.07
N PHE A 30 9.32 13.81 -13.87
CA PHE A 30 9.05 12.43 -13.50
C PHE A 30 9.36 11.46 -14.64
N ASN A 31 9.57 10.19 -14.30
CA ASN A 31 9.52 9.04 -15.19
C ASN A 31 8.37 8.12 -14.78
N LEU A 32 7.88 7.32 -15.72
CA LEU A 32 6.85 6.32 -15.51
C LEU A 32 7.42 4.92 -15.81
N LEU A 33 7.55 4.10 -14.79
CA LEU A 33 7.96 2.71 -14.89
C LEU A 33 6.71 1.84 -14.87
N ILE A 34 6.47 1.08 -15.95
CA ILE A 34 5.28 0.23 -16.10
C ILE A 34 5.69 -1.23 -16.10
N ARG A 35 5.03 -2.04 -15.28
CA ARG A 35 5.11 -3.48 -15.34
C ARG A 35 3.70 -4.05 -15.53
N ASP A 36 3.51 -4.74 -16.65
CA ASP A 36 2.28 -5.51 -16.86
C ASP A 36 2.42 -6.91 -16.26
N ASP A 37 1.43 -7.34 -15.50
CA ASP A 37 1.45 -8.61 -14.78
C ASP A 37 0.82 -9.78 -15.59
N GLY A 38 0.92 -9.72 -16.92
CA GLY A 38 0.46 -10.75 -17.85
C GLY A 38 -0.98 -10.55 -18.30
N SER A 39 -1.35 -9.34 -18.70
CA SER A 39 -2.67 -9.01 -19.26
C SER A 39 -3.00 -9.79 -20.52
N LYS A 40 -4.28 -10.04 -20.73
CA LYS A 40 -4.83 -10.77 -21.88
C LYS A 40 -5.85 -9.95 -22.67
N ASP A 41 -6.08 -8.73 -22.24
CA ASP A 41 -6.91 -7.72 -22.90
C ASP A 41 -6.03 -6.70 -23.65
N LYS A 42 -6.56 -5.54 -24.01
CA LYS A 42 -5.83 -4.50 -24.75
C LYS A 42 -4.87 -3.66 -23.89
N THR A 43 -4.61 -4.05 -22.64
CA THR A 43 -3.72 -3.29 -21.73
C THR A 43 -2.35 -3.03 -22.36
N LEU A 44 -1.73 -4.06 -22.94
CA LEU A 44 -0.39 -3.92 -23.57
C LEU A 44 -0.43 -3.00 -24.78
N GLU A 45 -1.47 -3.06 -25.62
CA GLU A 45 -1.63 -2.18 -26.77
C GLU A 45 -1.68 -0.71 -26.32
N ILE A 46 -2.44 -0.41 -25.26
CA ILE A 46 -2.54 0.93 -24.67
C ILE A 46 -1.17 1.40 -24.16
N ILE A 47 -0.45 0.56 -23.43
CA ILE A 47 0.89 0.89 -22.89
C ILE A 47 1.84 1.25 -24.04
N GLU A 48 1.86 0.46 -25.11
CA GLU A 48 2.72 0.68 -26.27
C GLU A 48 2.36 1.98 -27.04
N GLU A 49 1.08 2.33 -27.12
CA GLU A 49 0.65 3.59 -27.70
C GLU A 49 1.19 4.79 -26.90
N TYR A 50 1.09 4.75 -25.55
CA TYR A 50 1.63 5.81 -24.70
C TYR A 50 3.16 5.84 -24.73
N LYS A 51 3.84 4.69 -24.78
CA LYS A 51 5.30 4.62 -24.95
C LYS A 51 5.76 5.30 -26.23
N LYS A 52 5.02 5.15 -27.34
CA LYS A 52 5.30 5.86 -28.60
C LYS A 52 5.10 7.36 -28.49
N LYS A 53 4.10 7.82 -27.72
CA LYS A 53 3.83 9.25 -27.48
C LYS A 53 4.86 9.90 -26.55
N PHE A 54 5.37 9.15 -25.55
CA PHE A 54 6.26 9.63 -24.52
C PHE A 54 7.50 8.72 -24.35
N PRO A 55 8.32 8.57 -25.41
CA PRO A 55 9.42 7.58 -25.43
C PRO A 55 10.47 7.81 -24.34
N ASP A 56 10.73 9.08 -23.97
CA ASP A 56 11.75 9.45 -22.99
C ASP A 56 11.23 9.40 -21.53
N LYS A 57 9.91 9.27 -21.33
CA LYS A 57 9.27 9.29 -20.02
C LYS A 57 8.85 7.92 -19.54
N ILE A 58 8.51 7.00 -20.43
CA ILE A 58 8.00 5.67 -20.08
C ILE A 58 9.12 4.64 -20.21
N GLN A 59 9.30 3.84 -19.19
CA GLN A 59 10.08 2.62 -19.21
C GLN A 59 9.16 1.42 -18.95
N ILE A 60 9.09 0.49 -19.90
CA ILE A 60 8.36 -0.77 -19.74
C ILE A 60 9.34 -1.78 -19.15
N ILE A 61 8.96 -2.39 -18.02
CA ILE A 61 9.75 -3.41 -17.34
C ILE A 61 9.27 -4.79 -17.83
N ASP A 62 10.21 -5.58 -18.36
CA ASP A 62 9.93 -6.93 -18.82
C ASP A 62 9.47 -7.81 -17.66
N ASN A 63 8.33 -8.46 -17.81
CA ASN A 63 7.77 -9.38 -16.84
C ASN A 63 8.11 -10.86 -17.10
N SER A 64 8.78 -11.15 -18.21
CA SER A 64 9.07 -12.53 -18.69
C SER A 64 7.83 -13.44 -18.70
N GLY A 65 6.64 -12.87 -18.89
CA GLY A 65 5.36 -13.58 -18.86
C GLY A 65 4.90 -14.08 -17.48
N ILE A 66 5.52 -13.61 -16.40
CA ILE A 66 5.24 -14.09 -15.03
C ILE A 66 4.24 -13.16 -14.35
N ASN A 67 3.11 -13.73 -13.88
CA ASN A 67 2.17 -13.04 -13.00
C ASN A 67 2.64 -13.15 -11.54
N LEU A 68 3.01 -12.02 -10.94
CA LEU A 68 3.47 -11.92 -9.56
C LEU A 68 2.34 -11.54 -8.58
N GLY A 69 1.23 -11.02 -9.09
CA GLY A 69 0.19 -10.36 -8.31
C GLY A 69 0.60 -8.92 -7.93
N SER A 70 -0.38 -8.05 -7.69
CA SER A 70 -0.19 -6.61 -7.48
C SER A 70 0.92 -6.30 -6.45
N THR A 71 0.91 -6.95 -5.29
CA THR A 71 1.89 -6.71 -4.21
C THR A 71 3.33 -6.92 -4.68
N ASN A 72 3.63 -8.05 -5.29
CA ASN A 72 4.99 -8.35 -5.73
C ASN A 72 5.37 -7.62 -7.01
N SER A 73 4.40 -7.28 -7.86
CA SER A 73 4.61 -6.43 -9.02
C SER A 73 5.16 -5.04 -8.62
N PHE A 74 4.63 -4.44 -7.55
CA PHE A 74 5.16 -3.19 -7.01
C PHE A 74 6.54 -3.35 -6.38
N PHE A 75 6.81 -4.44 -5.67
CA PHE A 75 8.16 -4.69 -5.14
C PHE A 75 9.17 -4.89 -6.26
N GLU A 76 8.79 -5.58 -7.33
CA GLU A 76 9.65 -5.70 -8.53
C GLU A 76 9.93 -4.34 -9.16
N LEU A 77 8.90 -3.51 -9.39
CA LEU A 77 9.07 -2.16 -9.92
C LEU A 77 10.04 -1.30 -9.09
N LEU A 78 10.03 -1.45 -7.75
CA LEU A 78 10.93 -0.72 -6.86
C LEU A 78 12.41 -1.00 -7.15
N HIS A 79 12.78 -2.20 -7.59
CA HIS A 79 14.15 -2.55 -7.94
C HIS A 79 14.67 -1.79 -9.16
N TYR A 80 13.79 -1.43 -10.08
CA TYR A 80 14.15 -0.69 -11.31
C TYR A 80 14.24 0.83 -11.09
N SER A 81 13.68 1.35 -10.01
CA SER A 81 13.73 2.78 -9.73
C SER A 81 15.08 3.21 -9.17
N ASN A 82 15.61 4.32 -9.69
CA ASN A 82 16.83 4.97 -9.19
C ASN A 82 16.56 6.41 -8.71
N ALA A 83 15.32 6.90 -8.79
CA ALA A 83 14.98 8.24 -8.35
C ALA A 83 15.09 8.43 -6.83
N GLU A 84 15.23 9.68 -6.40
CA GLU A 84 15.17 10.04 -4.98
C GLU A 84 13.81 9.75 -4.37
N LEU A 85 12.75 9.96 -5.15
CA LEU A 85 11.36 9.80 -4.73
C LEU A 85 10.63 8.83 -5.65
N VAL A 86 9.76 8.02 -5.07
CA VAL A 86 8.97 7.02 -5.79
C VAL A 86 7.51 7.16 -5.39
N MET A 87 6.61 7.14 -6.37
CA MET A 87 5.17 7.10 -6.16
C MET A 87 4.57 5.83 -6.75
N PHE A 88 3.53 5.32 -6.10
CA PHE A 88 2.82 4.11 -6.53
C PHE A 88 1.53 4.51 -7.25
N CYS A 89 1.20 3.78 -8.30
CA CYS A 89 0.07 4.07 -9.16
C CYS A 89 -0.67 2.79 -9.52
N ASP A 90 -1.96 2.74 -9.17
CA ASP A 90 -2.88 1.71 -9.66
C ASP A 90 -3.38 2.09 -11.06
N GLN A 91 -3.84 1.13 -11.84
CA GLN A 91 -4.19 1.32 -13.27
C GLN A 91 -5.55 1.95 -13.52
N ASP A 92 -6.40 2.09 -12.48
CA ASP A 92 -7.85 2.30 -12.58
C ASP A 92 -8.34 3.60 -11.94
N ASP A 93 -7.43 4.43 -11.44
CA ASP A 93 -7.72 5.71 -10.81
C ASP A 93 -7.58 6.91 -11.78
N VAL A 94 -7.78 8.12 -11.26
CA VAL A 94 -7.45 9.37 -11.96
C VAL A 94 -6.77 10.33 -11.00
N TRP A 95 -5.53 10.74 -11.29
CA TRP A 95 -4.80 11.69 -10.48
C TRP A 95 -5.29 13.12 -10.72
N LYS A 96 -5.39 13.95 -9.66
CA LYS A 96 -5.59 15.38 -9.83
C LYS A 96 -4.33 16.00 -10.42
N SER A 97 -4.48 17.01 -11.26
CA SER A 97 -3.38 17.60 -12.05
C SER A 97 -2.24 18.20 -11.22
N ASP A 98 -2.48 18.49 -9.96
CA ASP A 98 -1.55 19.10 -9.01
C ASP A 98 -0.97 18.10 -7.99
N LYS A 99 -1.25 16.80 -8.13
CA LYS A 99 -0.83 15.77 -7.17
C LYS A 99 0.68 15.76 -6.95
N LEU A 100 1.46 15.67 -8.02
CA LEU A 100 2.93 15.63 -7.89
C LEU A 100 3.48 16.90 -7.26
N GLU A 101 2.94 18.07 -7.64
CA GLU A 101 3.33 19.36 -7.09
C GLU A 101 3.03 19.47 -5.58
N ILE A 102 1.84 19.03 -5.15
CA ILE A 102 1.47 18.98 -3.73
C ILE A 102 2.46 18.15 -2.93
N PHE A 103 2.81 16.95 -3.42
CA PHE A 103 3.77 16.08 -2.74
C PHE A 103 5.17 16.66 -2.71
N MET A 104 5.63 17.25 -3.81
CA MET A 104 6.95 17.89 -3.89
C MET A 104 7.04 19.11 -2.97
N ASN A 105 6.00 19.94 -2.94
CA ASN A 105 5.94 21.09 -2.04
C ASN A 105 5.95 20.66 -0.57
N PHE A 106 5.21 19.61 -0.22
CA PHE A 106 5.24 19.04 1.13
C PHE A 106 6.64 18.51 1.49
N TYR A 107 7.26 17.72 0.61
CA TYR A 107 8.58 17.15 0.83
C TYR A 107 9.69 18.20 0.97
N ASN A 108 9.62 19.29 0.20
CA ASN A 108 10.63 20.34 0.19
C ASN A 108 10.47 21.34 1.34
N ASN A 109 9.23 21.66 1.74
CA ASN A 109 8.95 22.76 2.69
C ASN A 109 8.72 22.26 4.13
N SER A 110 8.51 20.96 4.34
CA SER A 110 8.34 20.40 5.68
C SER A 110 9.71 20.17 6.36
N ILE A 111 9.74 20.24 7.72
CA ILE A 111 10.93 19.91 8.52
C ILE A 111 11.10 18.38 8.53
N ILE A 112 11.55 17.83 7.41
CA ILE A 112 11.73 16.40 7.21
C ILE A 112 13.22 16.07 7.19
N LYS A 113 13.62 15.07 7.98
CA LYS A 113 14.99 14.53 7.92
C LYS A 113 15.13 13.59 6.72
N LYS A 114 15.53 14.13 5.56
CA LYS A 114 15.61 13.42 4.27
C LYS A 114 16.53 12.20 4.27
N ASN A 115 17.45 12.12 5.24
CA ASN A 115 18.34 10.97 5.44
C ASN A 115 17.74 9.81 6.26
N GLN A 116 16.46 9.91 6.61
CA GLN A 116 15.70 8.84 7.27
C GLN A 116 14.66 8.25 6.30
N PRO A 117 14.17 7.02 6.55
CA PRO A 117 13.05 6.46 5.80
C PRO A 117 11.82 7.37 5.89
N ILE A 118 11.25 7.72 4.74
CA ILE A 118 10.08 8.62 4.67
C ILE A 118 9.01 7.98 3.82
N LEU A 119 7.78 8.00 4.35
CA LEU A 119 6.55 7.75 3.62
C LEU A 119 5.63 8.96 3.78
N ILE A 120 5.11 9.48 2.66
CA ILE A 120 4.11 10.52 2.61
C ILE A 120 2.89 9.95 1.89
N HIS A 121 1.69 10.13 2.43
CA HIS A 121 0.47 9.71 1.76
C HIS A 121 -0.62 10.79 1.89
N SER A 122 -1.63 10.71 1.02
CA SER A 122 -2.69 11.72 0.97
C SER A 122 -4.08 11.13 1.19
N ALA A 123 -5.07 12.04 1.30
CA ALA A 123 -6.48 11.69 1.22
C ALA A 123 -6.86 11.29 -0.21
N VAL A 124 -7.99 10.58 -0.33
CA VAL A 124 -8.63 10.20 -1.59
C VAL A 124 -9.99 10.87 -1.74
N GLU A 125 -10.41 11.10 -2.97
CA GLU A 125 -11.82 11.31 -3.34
C GLU A 125 -12.34 9.99 -3.92
N VAL A 126 -13.25 9.31 -3.22
CA VAL A 126 -13.82 8.05 -3.71
C VAL A 126 -14.87 8.35 -4.76
N VAL A 127 -14.75 7.71 -5.93
CA VAL A 127 -15.66 7.88 -7.07
C VAL A 127 -16.16 6.52 -7.58
N ASP A 128 -17.27 6.53 -8.30
CA ASP A 128 -17.75 5.35 -9.02
C ASP A 128 -16.96 5.10 -10.33
N SER A 129 -17.35 4.08 -11.10
CA SER A 129 -16.70 3.75 -12.39
C SER A 129 -16.79 4.88 -13.42
N LYS A 130 -17.75 5.81 -13.28
CA LYS A 130 -17.97 6.97 -14.15
C LYS A 130 -17.38 8.27 -13.59
N LEU A 131 -16.55 8.17 -12.54
CA LEU A 131 -15.96 9.31 -11.83
C LEU A 131 -16.94 10.20 -11.06
N SER A 132 -18.16 9.73 -10.78
CA SER A 132 -19.13 10.44 -9.93
C SER A 132 -18.73 10.30 -8.45
N PRO A 133 -18.68 11.38 -7.65
CA PRO A 133 -18.24 11.35 -6.27
C PRO A 133 -19.13 10.48 -5.36
N LEU A 134 -18.50 9.66 -4.51
CA LEU A 134 -19.12 8.85 -3.47
C LEU A 134 -18.75 9.43 -2.10
N THR A 135 -19.37 10.57 -1.72
CA THR A 135 -18.99 11.38 -0.56
C THR A 135 -18.94 10.58 0.75
N SER A 136 -19.98 9.80 1.04
CA SER A 136 -20.03 8.99 2.28
C SER A 136 -18.89 7.97 2.37
N LEU A 137 -18.45 7.40 1.24
CA LEU A 137 -17.30 6.51 1.20
C LEU A 137 -16.00 7.28 1.34
N THR A 138 -15.89 8.45 0.75
CA THR A 138 -14.75 9.36 0.90
C THR A 138 -14.51 9.69 2.37
N ASP A 139 -15.56 10.05 3.12
CA ASP A 139 -15.46 10.35 4.55
C ASP A 139 -14.99 9.13 5.36
N ILE A 140 -15.54 7.95 5.07
CA ILE A 140 -15.13 6.70 5.72
C ILE A 140 -13.67 6.38 5.43
N PHE A 141 -13.23 6.50 4.18
CA PHE A 141 -11.85 6.19 3.79
C PHE A 141 -10.82 7.13 4.41
N ASN A 142 -11.15 8.40 4.59
CA ASN A 142 -10.24 9.41 5.12
C ASN A 142 -10.31 9.55 6.65
N LYS A 143 -11.37 9.06 7.30
CA LYS A 143 -11.62 9.23 8.73
C LYS A 143 -10.47 8.79 9.63
N ASP A 144 -9.89 7.63 9.35
CA ASP A 144 -8.84 7.05 10.20
C ASP A 144 -7.42 7.49 9.81
N LYS A 145 -7.28 8.37 8.80
CA LYS A 145 -5.99 8.80 8.26
C LYS A 145 -5.47 10.08 8.93
N CYS A 146 -6.38 10.93 9.41
CA CYS A 146 -6.05 12.25 9.94
C CYS A 146 -5.81 12.23 11.46
N GLY A 147 -4.70 12.82 11.91
CA GLY A 147 -4.56 13.42 13.24
C GLY A 147 -4.37 12.52 14.46
N MET A 148 -4.34 11.21 14.36
CA MET A 148 -4.06 10.33 15.49
C MET A 148 -2.69 9.66 15.35
N GLU A 149 -1.86 9.77 16.39
CA GLU A 149 -0.67 8.93 16.52
C GLU A 149 -1.12 7.47 16.62
N LYS A 150 -0.80 6.68 15.58
CA LYS A 150 -1.19 5.27 15.53
C LYS A 150 -0.28 4.44 16.42
N THR A 151 -0.86 3.54 17.20
CA THR A 151 -0.09 2.61 18.04
C THR A 151 0.54 1.49 17.21
N LEU A 152 1.56 0.83 17.75
CA LEU A 152 2.14 -0.37 17.14
C LEU A 152 1.07 -1.44 16.86
N LYS A 153 0.15 -1.67 17.78
CA LYS A 153 -0.98 -2.60 17.61
C LYS A 153 -1.82 -2.23 16.40
N TRP A 154 -2.09 -0.95 16.23
CA TRP A 154 -2.86 -0.45 15.11
C TRP A 154 -2.13 -0.76 13.80
N GLN A 155 -0.83 -0.48 13.71
CA GLN A 155 -0.03 -0.74 12.50
C GLN A 155 0.06 -2.23 12.15
N VAL A 156 0.09 -3.12 13.17
CA VAL A 156 0.12 -4.57 12.94
C VAL A 156 -1.19 -5.08 12.33
N PHE A 157 -2.34 -4.56 12.76
CA PHE A 157 -3.64 -5.12 12.38
C PHE A 157 -4.43 -4.28 11.39
N GLN A 158 -3.99 -3.08 11.07
CA GLN A 158 -4.72 -2.14 10.22
C GLN A 158 -3.77 -1.33 9.33
N ASN A 159 -4.25 -0.99 8.14
CA ASN A 159 -3.57 -0.13 7.18
C ASN A 159 -4.32 1.20 7.06
N ASP A 160 -3.60 2.32 7.18
CA ASP A 160 -4.11 3.67 6.96
C ASP A 160 -3.57 4.30 5.66
N VAL A 161 -2.69 3.60 4.96
CA VAL A 161 -2.11 4.05 3.71
C VAL A 161 -2.82 3.36 2.54
N THR A 162 -3.25 4.13 1.56
CA THR A 162 -3.73 3.60 0.28
C THR A 162 -2.58 3.67 -0.72
N GLY A 163 -2.22 2.57 -1.35
CA GLY A 163 -1.02 2.44 -2.20
C GLY A 163 -0.90 3.54 -3.25
N CYS A 164 -1.95 3.79 -4.02
CA CYS A 164 -1.98 4.82 -5.05
C CYS A 164 -1.89 6.28 -4.53
N THR A 165 -1.89 6.50 -3.21
CA THR A 165 -1.67 7.81 -2.58
C THR A 165 -0.28 7.98 -1.97
N MET A 166 0.60 6.99 -2.11
CA MET A 166 1.84 6.90 -1.37
C MET A 166 3.04 7.41 -2.18
N MET A 167 3.92 8.16 -1.50
CA MET A 167 5.26 8.52 -1.96
C MET A 167 6.30 8.09 -0.91
N ILE A 168 7.41 7.51 -1.35
CA ILE A 168 8.53 7.13 -0.49
C ILE A 168 9.85 7.72 -1.00
N ASN A 169 10.81 7.88 -0.09
CA ASN A 169 12.16 8.31 -0.48
C ASN A 169 13.10 7.13 -0.76
N SER A 170 14.25 7.44 -1.34
CA SER A 170 15.30 6.46 -1.69
C SER A 170 15.84 5.69 -0.47
N VAL A 171 15.82 6.29 0.72
CA VAL A 171 16.26 5.62 1.96
C VAL A 171 15.29 4.48 2.31
N LEU A 172 13.97 4.73 2.29
CA LEU A 172 12.97 3.70 2.53
C LEU A 172 12.98 2.63 1.42
N ARG A 173 13.09 3.04 0.15
CA ARG A 173 13.26 2.11 -0.97
C ARG A 173 14.49 1.22 -0.78
N GLY A 174 15.63 1.77 -0.37
CA GLY A 174 16.87 1.03 -0.13
C GLY A 174 16.76 -0.03 0.97
N ILE A 175 15.85 0.16 1.94
CA ILE A 175 15.51 -0.87 2.94
C ILE A 175 14.70 -1.99 2.28
N ILE A 176 13.66 -1.62 1.54
CA ILE A 176 12.72 -2.56 0.91
C ILE A 176 13.45 -3.44 -0.10
N ASN A 177 14.34 -2.87 -0.91
CA ASN A 177 15.07 -3.60 -1.95
C ASN A 177 16.07 -4.66 -1.41
N LYS A 178 16.33 -4.68 -0.10
CA LYS A 178 17.14 -5.74 0.56
C LYS A 178 16.31 -6.94 1.01
N ILE A 179 15.00 -6.88 0.88
CA ILE A 179 14.08 -7.91 1.37
C ILE A 179 13.73 -8.84 0.21
N ASP A 180 13.84 -10.13 0.44
CA ASP A 180 13.34 -11.14 -0.47
C ASP A 180 11.81 -11.29 -0.33
N PHE A 181 11.06 -11.11 -1.41
CA PHE A 181 9.60 -11.23 -1.45
C PHE A 181 9.11 -12.47 -2.20
N THR A 182 9.97 -13.40 -2.56
CA THR A 182 9.62 -14.62 -3.31
C THR A 182 8.66 -15.53 -2.54
N ASP A 183 8.69 -15.48 -1.22
CA ASP A 183 7.83 -16.28 -0.31
C ASP A 183 6.37 -15.82 -0.23
N LYS A 184 6.04 -14.66 -0.81
CA LYS A 184 4.70 -14.07 -0.83
C LYS A 184 4.03 -13.93 0.56
N LEU A 185 4.82 -13.70 1.60
CA LEU A 185 4.32 -13.57 2.98
C LEU A 185 3.73 -12.20 3.29
N VAL A 186 3.93 -11.20 2.44
CA VAL A 186 3.38 -9.84 2.60
C VAL A 186 1.94 -9.79 2.13
N ILE A 187 1.05 -9.22 2.95
CA ILE A 187 -0.39 -9.12 2.66
C ILE A 187 -0.62 -8.11 1.53
N GLN A 188 -0.03 -6.90 1.68
CA GLN A 188 -0.12 -5.80 0.74
C GLN A 188 1.16 -4.94 0.81
N HIS A 189 1.62 -4.45 -0.33
CA HIS A 189 2.84 -3.64 -0.42
C HIS A 189 2.73 -2.36 0.40
N ASP A 190 1.64 -1.64 0.30
CA ASP A 190 1.40 -0.36 0.96
C ASP A 190 1.39 -0.50 2.50
N TRP A 191 0.72 -1.52 3.00
CA TRP A 191 0.71 -1.82 4.44
C TRP A 191 2.09 -2.17 4.98
N PHE A 192 2.81 -3.03 4.26
CA PHE A 192 4.16 -3.43 4.65
C PHE A 192 5.14 -2.26 4.66
N ILE A 193 5.10 -1.42 3.62
CA ILE A 193 5.91 -0.20 3.52
C ILE A 193 5.55 0.78 4.64
N ALA A 194 4.26 0.94 4.96
CA ALA A 194 3.79 1.78 6.07
C ALA A 194 4.31 1.28 7.42
N GLN A 195 4.37 -0.04 7.64
CA GLN A 195 4.95 -0.63 8.85
C GLN A 195 6.45 -0.33 8.98
N ILE A 196 7.21 -0.44 7.88
CA ILE A 196 8.64 -0.10 7.88
C ILE A 196 8.82 1.39 8.20
N ALA A 197 8.06 2.28 7.55
CA ALA A 197 8.14 3.71 7.80
C ALA A 197 7.76 4.08 9.24
N TYR A 198 6.76 3.41 9.81
CA TYR A 198 6.36 3.60 11.22
C TYR A 198 7.45 3.18 12.20
N LEU A 199 8.11 2.04 11.96
CA LEU A 199 9.08 1.48 12.90
C LEU A 199 10.46 2.14 12.80
N TYR A 200 10.88 2.53 11.61
CA TYR A 200 12.26 2.88 11.32
C TYR A 200 12.44 4.29 10.76
N GLY A 201 11.35 5.02 10.53
CA GLY A 201 11.40 6.32 9.89
C GLY A 201 10.26 7.25 10.28
N ASN A 202 9.69 7.88 9.27
CA ASN A 202 8.62 8.86 9.45
C ASN A 202 7.51 8.61 8.43
N LYS A 203 6.27 8.71 8.90
CA LYS A 203 5.07 8.63 8.09
C LYS A 203 4.29 9.94 8.21
N PHE A 204 4.01 10.59 7.08
CA PHE A 204 3.32 11.87 7.00
C PHE A 204 2.02 11.75 6.20
N TYR A 205 1.02 12.52 6.60
CA TYR A 205 -0.26 12.58 5.94
C TYR A 205 -0.58 13.97 5.42
N ILE A 206 -0.96 14.06 4.14
CA ILE A 206 -1.45 15.26 3.48
C ILE A 206 -2.99 15.18 3.45
N PRO A 207 -3.73 16.07 4.15
CA PRO A 207 -5.19 15.99 4.23
C PRO A 207 -5.90 16.50 2.96
N MET A 208 -5.20 16.54 1.84
CA MET A 208 -5.73 16.93 0.54
C MET A 208 -6.05 15.69 -0.29
N GLN A 209 -7.20 15.69 -0.94
CA GLN A 209 -7.61 14.66 -1.89
C GLN A 209 -6.84 14.87 -3.19
N THR A 210 -5.83 14.07 -3.47
CA THR A 210 -4.97 14.21 -4.66
C THR A 210 -5.31 13.24 -5.79
N ILE A 211 -6.30 12.37 -5.58
CA ILE A 211 -6.67 11.30 -6.50
C ILE A 211 -8.17 11.04 -6.44
N LYS A 212 -8.78 10.76 -7.57
CA LYS A 212 -10.10 10.15 -7.70
C LYS A 212 -9.91 8.63 -7.66
N TYR A 213 -10.19 8.05 -6.48
CA TYR A 213 -10.06 6.64 -6.22
C TYR A 213 -11.29 5.89 -6.71
N ARG A 214 -11.16 5.18 -7.83
CA ARG A 214 -12.26 4.56 -8.55
C ARG A 214 -12.73 3.28 -7.87
N GLN A 215 -14.05 3.13 -7.74
CA GLN A 215 -14.69 1.90 -7.24
C GLN A 215 -15.44 1.21 -8.36
N HIS A 216 -15.07 -0.04 -8.65
CA HIS A 216 -15.71 -0.92 -9.62
C HIS A 216 -15.66 -2.38 -9.15
N SER A 217 -16.32 -3.30 -9.89
CA SER A 217 -16.47 -4.71 -9.50
C SER A 217 -15.15 -5.48 -9.38
N ASN A 218 -14.12 -5.02 -10.08
CA ASN A 218 -12.82 -5.70 -10.22
C ASN A 218 -11.73 -5.18 -9.27
N ASN A 219 -12.04 -4.18 -8.41
CA ASN A 219 -11.06 -3.73 -7.42
C ASN A 219 -10.63 -4.87 -6.49
N VAL A 220 -9.34 -5.02 -6.25
CA VAL A 220 -8.78 -6.03 -5.32
C VAL A 220 -9.35 -5.86 -3.91
N LEU A 221 -9.56 -4.62 -3.49
CA LEU A 221 -10.12 -4.21 -2.20
C LEU A 221 -11.29 -3.23 -2.36
N GLY A 222 -12.09 -3.38 -3.39
CA GLY A 222 -13.27 -2.54 -3.56
C GLY A 222 -14.10 -2.48 -2.28
N ALA A 223 -14.72 -1.34 -2.02
CA ALA A 223 -15.65 -1.11 -0.91
C ALA A 223 -16.92 -1.98 -1.06
N LYS A 224 -16.75 -3.30 -1.22
CA LYS A 224 -17.87 -4.22 -1.06
C LYS A 224 -18.34 -4.05 0.37
N GLN A 225 -19.53 -3.47 0.53
CA GLN A 225 -20.29 -3.52 1.77
C GLN A 225 -20.66 -4.97 2.07
N LEU A 226 -19.65 -5.79 2.37
CA LEU A 226 -19.89 -7.08 2.97
C LEU A 226 -20.49 -6.80 4.35
N ASN A 227 -21.73 -7.25 4.57
CA ASN A 227 -22.32 -7.18 5.91
C ASN A 227 -21.45 -7.99 6.89
N PHE A 228 -21.57 -7.68 8.19
CA PHE A 228 -20.74 -8.27 9.25
C PHE A 228 -20.65 -9.81 9.18
N ILE A 229 -21.75 -10.48 8.85
CA ILE A 229 -21.83 -11.96 8.75
C ILE A 229 -21.01 -12.50 7.57
N GLN A 230 -21.03 -11.80 6.42
CA GLN A 230 -20.26 -12.19 5.24
C GLN A 230 -18.76 -11.97 5.46
N ARG A 231 -18.39 -10.86 6.11
CA ARG A 231 -17.00 -10.61 6.55
C ARG A 231 -16.54 -11.68 7.54
N PHE A 232 -17.40 -12.06 8.48
CA PHE A 232 -17.12 -13.10 9.48
C PHE A 232 -16.88 -14.46 8.81
N LYS A 233 -17.80 -14.92 7.94
CA LYS A 233 -17.67 -16.19 7.22
C LYS A 233 -16.44 -16.25 6.31
N TYR A 234 -16.16 -15.19 5.58
CA TYR A 234 -14.99 -15.10 4.70
C TYR A 234 -13.68 -15.23 5.51
N LYS A 235 -13.64 -14.60 6.63
CA LYS A 235 -12.49 -14.56 7.51
C LYS A 235 -12.29 -15.86 8.30
N CYS A 236 -13.35 -16.50 8.80
CA CYS A 236 -13.27 -17.82 9.44
C CYS A 236 -12.74 -18.90 8.50
N LYS A 237 -13.00 -18.77 7.20
CA LYS A 237 -12.56 -19.73 6.17
C LYS A 237 -11.07 -19.62 5.83
N LYS A 238 -10.40 -18.48 6.10
CA LYS A 238 -8.99 -18.21 5.72
C LYS A 238 -7.98 -18.26 6.87
N GLY A 239 -8.41 -18.53 8.13
CA GLY A 239 -7.48 -18.54 9.27
C GLY A 239 -6.79 -17.17 9.45
N LEU A 240 -7.37 -16.28 10.26
CA LEU A 240 -7.13 -14.82 10.19
C LEU A 240 -5.82 -14.31 10.76
N SER A 241 -5.18 -15.04 11.62
CA SER A 241 -3.99 -14.56 12.31
C SER A 241 -2.70 -14.88 11.57
N TYR A 242 -2.68 -15.91 10.77
CA TYR A 242 -1.48 -16.34 10.04
C TYR A 242 -0.89 -15.28 9.10
N PRO A 243 -1.69 -14.55 8.30
CA PRO A 243 -1.12 -13.50 7.44
C PRO A 243 -0.39 -12.41 8.22
N PHE A 244 -0.91 -12.00 9.39
CA PHE A 244 -0.26 -10.99 10.22
C PHE A 244 1.05 -11.50 10.82
N TYR A 245 1.06 -12.74 11.33
CA TYR A 245 2.30 -13.35 11.85
C TYR A 245 3.36 -13.44 10.76
N ASN A 246 2.98 -13.88 9.57
CA ASN A 246 3.89 -14.00 8.43
C ASN A 246 4.42 -12.61 8.01
N GLN A 247 3.58 -11.61 7.90
CA GLN A 247 4.00 -10.26 7.55
C GLN A 247 4.97 -9.67 8.58
N ILE A 248 4.72 -9.89 9.89
CA ILE A 248 5.65 -9.45 10.94
C ILE A 248 6.95 -10.26 10.92
N THR A 249 6.90 -11.57 10.65
CA THR A 249 8.11 -12.37 10.42
C THR A 249 8.95 -11.75 9.29
N LYS A 250 8.33 -11.39 8.17
CA LYS A 250 9.00 -10.73 7.05
C LYS A 250 9.55 -9.35 7.45
N LEU A 251 8.82 -8.57 8.22
CA LEU A 251 9.24 -7.27 8.71
C LEU A 251 10.52 -7.37 9.57
N LEU A 252 10.63 -8.37 10.42
CA LEU A 252 11.82 -8.63 11.24
C LEU A 252 13.07 -8.97 10.42
N THR A 253 12.91 -9.44 9.18
CA THR A 253 14.06 -9.67 8.28
C THR A 253 14.74 -8.39 7.80
N CYS A 254 14.11 -7.23 7.97
CA CYS A 254 14.70 -5.93 7.61
C CYS A 254 16.00 -5.63 8.39
N LYS A 255 16.21 -6.27 9.55
CA LYS A 255 17.41 -6.14 10.40
C LYS A 255 17.80 -4.68 10.70
N ILE A 256 16.81 -3.81 10.83
CA ILE A 256 17.00 -2.41 11.16
C ILE A 256 16.79 -2.26 12.67
N GLN A 257 17.69 -1.53 13.32
CA GLN A 257 17.61 -1.33 14.76
C GLN A 257 16.33 -0.56 15.15
N THR A 258 15.52 -1.16 16.00
CA THR A 258 14.36 -0.54 16.65
C THR A 258 14.54 -0.59 18.17
N LYS A 259 13.56 -0.09 18.91
CA LYS A 259 13.58 -0.18 20.38
C LYS A 259 13.55 -1.66 20.80
N PRO A 260 14.45 -2.11 21.70
CA PRO A 260 14.55 -3.54 22.06
C PRO A 260 13.21 -4.14 22.54
N GLU A 261 12.39 -3.38 23.26
CA GLU A 261 11.08 -3.83 23.72
C GLU A 261 10.07 -4.02 22.57
N ILE A 262 10.14 -3.22 21.52
CA ILE A 262 9.30 -3.40 20.31
C ILE A 262 9.75 -4.64 19.55
N GLU A 263 11.05 -4.80 19.37
CA GLU A 263 11.60 -5.96 18.68
C GLU A 263 11.27 -7.26 19.40
N ALA A 264 11.41 -7.31 20.72
CA ALA A 264 11.03 -8.45 21.55
C ALA A 264 9.53 -8.79 21.37
N LEU A 265 8.65 -7.78 21.45
CA LEU A 265 7.21 -7.96 21.31
C LEU A 265 6.85 -8.49 19.90
N LEU A 266 7.47 -7.97 18.84
CA LEU A 266 7.23 -8.42 17.47
C LEU A 266 7.76 -9.84 17.24
N ASN A 267 8.90 -10.21 17.82
CA ASN A 267 9.44 -11.57 17.79
C ASN A 267 8.49 -12.57 18.49
N GLU A 268 8.00 -12.22 19.68
CA GLU A 268 7.00 -13.05 20.37
C GLU A 268 5.72 -13.20 19.54
N PHE A 269 5.20 -12.07 18.98
CA PHE A 269 4.01 -12.07 18.13
C PHE A 269 4.21 -12.96 16.90
N SER A 270 5.32 -12.85 16.20
CA SER A 270 5.60 -13.66 15.00
C SER A 270 5.69 -15.16 15.31
N ALA A 271 6.25 -15.51 16.48
CA ALA A 271 6.36 -16.88 16.95
C ALA A 271 5.02 -17.53 17.34
N LEU A 272 3.96 -16.75 17.47
CA LEU A 272 2.61 -17.28 17.80
C LEU A 272 2.09 -18.23 16.72
N LYS A 273 2.52 -18.10 15.47
CA LYS A 273 2.13 -19.01 14.39
C LYS A 273 2.42 -20.48 14.71
N GLU A 274 3.49 -20.75 15.48
CA GLU A 274 3.91 -22.10 15.89
C GLU A 274 3.23 -22.58 17.20
N LYS A 275 2.44 -21.72 17.86
CA LYS A 275 1.78 -22.05 19.12
C LYS A 275 0.37 -22.59 18.87
N ASN A 276 -0.11 -23.43 19.81
CA ASN A 276 -1.50 -23.86 19.77
C ASN A 276 -2.47 -22.68 20.07
N LYS A 277 -3.74 -22.88 19.74
CA LYS A 277 -4.78 -21.84 19.85
C LYS A 277 -4.87 -21.24 21.26
N ILE A 278 -4.80 -22.06 22.31
CA ILE A 278 -4.91 -21.60 23.70
C ILE A 278 -3.77 -20.63 24.04
N LYS A 279 -2.52 -21.00 23.70
CA LYS A 279 -1.34 -20.17 23.95
C LYS A 279 -1.40 -18.85 23.17
N ARG A 280 -1.91 -18.85 21.94
CA ARG A 280 -2.13 -17.63 21.16
C ARG A 280 -3.14 -16.71 21.83
N ILE A 281 -4.27 -17.25 22.24
CA ILE A 281 -5.32 -16.48 22.94
C ILE A 281 -4.77 -15.88 24.24
N LEU A 282 -4.09 -16.67 25.06
CA LEU A 282 -3.51 -16.20 26.31
C LEU A 282 -2.51 -15.07 26.08
N TRP A 283 -1.64 -15.21 25.10
CA TRP A 283 -0.68 -14.14 24.74
C TRP A 283 -1.38 -12.84 24.35
N HIS A 284 -2.39 -12.90 23.48
CA HIS A 284 -3.17 -11.71 23.11
C HIS A 284 -3.84 -11.03 24.30
N ILE A 285 -4.37 -11.82 25.26
CA ILE A 285 -5.01 -11.29 26.46
C ILE A 285 -3.96 -10.64 27.37
N THR A 286 -2.87 -11.34 27.70
CA THR A 286 -1.84 -10.85 28.62
C THR A 286 -1.14 -9.60 28.14
N HIS A 287 -0.87 -9.49 26.82
CA HIS A 287 -0.24 -8.31 26.22
C HIS A 287 -1.26 -7.24 25.79
N ASN A 288 -2.57 -7.48 26.01
CA ASN A 288 -3.64 -6.62 25.47
C ASN A 288 -3.39 -6.24 23.99
N PHE A 289 -2.91 -7.21 23.20
CA PHE A 289 -2.48 -7.00 21.80
C PHE A 289 -3.57 -7.44 20.83
N PHE A 290 -4.57 -6.59 20.67
CA PHE A 290 -5.72 -6.81 19.80
C PHE A 290 -5.82 -5.68 18.78
N ARG A 291 -6.51 -5.95 17.68
CA ARG A 291 -6.95 -4.91 16.77
C ARG A 291 -7.77 -3.87 17.52
N ASP A 292 -7.44 -2.59 17.33
CA ASP A 292 -8.24 -1.50 17.91
C ASP A 292 -9.68 -1.57 17.36
N GLY A 293 -10.65 -1.51 18.25
CA GLY A 293 -12.06 -1.65 17.92
C GLY A 293 -12.91 -1.95 19.15
N ASN A 294 -14.20 -2.16 18.95
CA ASN A 294 -15.12 -2.51 20.02
C ASN A 294 -14.87 -3.94 20.54
N LEU A 295 -15.48 -4.28 21.67
CA LEU A 295 -15.35 -5.59 22.33
C LEU A 295 -15.62 -6.78 21.37
N LEU A 296 -16.53 -6.61 20.41
CA LEU A 296 -16.86 -7.64 19.43
C LEU A 296 -15.66 -7.98 18.53
N TYR A 297 -14.84 -7.00 18.13
CA TYR A 297 -13.63 -7.26 17.38
C TYR A 297 -12.56 -8.01 18.18
N LYS A 298 -12.43 -7.70 19.48
CA LYS A 298 -11.50 -8.42 20.38
C LYS A 298 -11.96 -9.88 20.55
N ILE A 299 -13.23 -10.11 20.82
CA ILE A 299 -13.83 -11.46 20.92
C ILE A 299 -13.64 -12.22 19.60
N TYR A 300 -13.90 -11.55 18.47
CA TYR A 300 -13.70 -12.12 17.17
C TYR A 300 -12.26 -12.56 16.93
N GLN A 301 -11.28 -11.73 17.26
CA GLN A 301 -9.86 -12.06 17.14
C GLN A 301 -9.49 -13.26 18.02
N ILE A 302 -10.03 -13.35 19.22
CA ILE A 302 -9.87 -14.50 20.14
C ILE A 302 -10.42 -15.78 19.52
N ILE A 303 -11.60 -15.73 18.87
CA ILE A 303 -12.22 -16.92 18.26
C ILE A 303 -11.42 -17.42 17.04
N VAL A 304 -10.79 -16.52 16.30
CA VAL A 304 -10.13 -16.80 15.02
C VAL A 304 -8.61 -17.00 15.17
N CYS A 305 -8.02 -16.59 16.30
CA CYS A 305 -6.66 -16.97 16.67
C CYS A 305 -6.60 -18.50 16.89
#